data_d0ce8b73d9652f67cecc556d6042e962
#
_entry.id   d0ce8b73d9652f67cecc556d6042e962
#
_cell.length_a   1.000
_cell.length_b   1.000
_cell.length_c   1.000
_cell.angle_alpha   90.00
_cell.angle_beta   90.00
_cell.angle_gamma   90.00
#
_symmetry.space_group_name_H-M   'P 1'
#
loop_
_entity.id
_entity.type
_entity.pdbx_description
1 polymer ?
#
loop_
_entity_poly.entity_id
_entity_poly.type
_entity_poly.pdbx_seq_one_letter_code
_entity_poly.pdbx_strand_id
1 'polypeptide(L)'
;MPVLILFLFISLLMPNAATYADTDKLVIAHRGASGYLPEHTIAAKAMAYAMGADYIEQDLVMTKDDRLVVLHDHYLDRISNVMSEFPERYREVNGKKRWFAIDFTLAEIQGLRVSEGFSVDDAEIGGGKAAFKANYPTRFPLFKSRFSVHTFEEEIELIQGLNKSTGEDIGLYPEIKAPWFHRHEGKDISKEVLRVLKKYGYTTKNDLVYLQCFDPNETER
;
A
#
# COMPACT_ATOMS: atom_id res chain seq x y z
N MET A 1 68.05 32.87 4.21
CA MET A 1 67.29 32.66 2.99
C MET A 1 65.88 32.10 3.44
N PRO A 2 64.80 32.83 3.34
CA PRO A 2 63.50 32.29 3.70
C PRO A 2 62.91 31.47 2.53
N VAL A 3 62.45 30.27 2.83
CA VAL A 3 61.77 29.37 1.89
C VAL A 3 60.30 29.83 1.78
N LEU A 4 59.94 30.28 0.58
CA LEU A 4 58.55 30.69 0.24
C LEU A 4 57.75 29.44 -0.08
N ILE A 5 56.83 29.01 0.81
CA ILE A 5 55.89 27.92 0.57
C ILE A 5 54.70 28.49 -0.19
N LEU A 6 54.60 28.13 -1.46
CA LEU A 6 53.46 28.49 -2.35
C LEU A 6 52.33 27.50 -2.09
N PHE A 7 51.24 27.94 -1.44
CA PHE A 7 50.01 27.18 -1.33
C PHE A 7 49.23 27.28 -2.65
N LEU A 8 49.17 26.18 -3.39
CA LEU A 8 48.35 26.04 -4.57
C LEU A 8 46.92 25.71 -4.15
N PHE A 9 46.01 26.68 -4.21
CA PHE A 9 44.57 26.44 -4.04
C PHE A 9 44.03 25.77 -5.31
N ILE A 10 43.81 24.44 -5.26
CA ILE A 10 43.05 23.72 -6.26
C ILE A 10 41.58 23.93 -5.90
N SER A 11 40.90 24.87 -6.58
CA SER A 11 39.46 24.97 -6.55
C SER A 11 38.86 23.75 -7.30
N LEU A 12 38.39 22.73 -6.56
CA LEU A 12 37.56 21.68 -7.12
C LEU A 12 36.28 22.34 -7.65
N LEU A 13 36.18 22.49 -8.95
CA LEU A 13 34.93 22.70 -9.64
C LEU A 13 34.07 21.44 -9.41
N MET A 14 33.17 21.49 -8.42
CA MET A 14 32.11 20.49 -8.30
C MET A 14 31.28 20.59 -9.59
N PRO A 15 31.08 19.48 -10.32
CA PRO A 15 30.13 19.51 -11.41
C PRO A 15 28.77 19.89 -10.82
N ASN A 16 28.15 20.91 -11.40
CA ASN A 16 26.76 21.23 -11.10
C ASN A 16 25.95 19.92 -11.14
N ALA A 17 25.32 19.58 -10.03
CA ALA A 17 24.27 18.57 -10.02
C ALA A 17 23.33 18.97 -11.17
N ALA A 18 23.18 18.07 -12.14
CA ALA A 18 22.23 18.26 -13.19
C ALA A 18 20.88 18.51 -12.52
N THR A 19 20.37 19.74 -12.60
CA THR A 19 18.97 20.02 -12.32
C THR A 19 18.22 19.17 -13.33
N TYR A 20 17.63 18.06 -12.85
CA TYR A 20 16.63 17.35 -13.64
C TYR A 20 15.58 18.39 -14.01
N ALA A 21 15.42 18.60 -15.32
CA ALA A 21 14.38 19.47 -15.83
C ALA A 21 13.07 19.02 -15.19
N ASP A 22 12.33 19.99 -14.65
CA ASP A 22 10.95 19.87 -14.21
C ASP A 22 10.19 19.11 -15.32
N THR A 23 10.01 17.81 -15.12
CA THR A 23 9.20 17.02 -16.04
C THR A 23 7.79 17.14 -15.50
N ASP A 24 6.87 17.72 -16.28
CA ASP A 24 5.42 17.79 -16.01
C ASP A 24 4.76 16.41 -15.76
N LYS A 25 5.56 15.39 -15.44
CA LYS A 25 5.14 14.01 -15.25
C LYS A 25 5.22 13.62 -13.79
N LEU A 26 4.09 13.18 -13.25
CA LEU A 26 3.98 12.66 -11.91
C LEU A 26 4.22 11.16 -11.89
N VAL A 27 4.98 10.68 -10.90
CA VAL A 27 5.21 9.27 -10.63
C VAL A 27 4.32 8.84 -9.48
N ILE A 28 3.32 8.01 -9.76
CA ILE A 28 2.44 7.40 -8.75
C ILE A 28 2.93 5.98 -8.48
N ALA A 29 3.37 5.69 -7.26
CA ALA A 29 3.85 4.38 -6.87
C ALA A 29 2.67 3.43 -6.60
N HIS A 30 2.23 2.68 -7.64
CA HIS A 30 1.12 1.75 -7.59
C HIS A 30 1.36 0.64 -6.55
N ARG A 31 0.62 0.67 -5.45
CA ARG A 31 0.75 -0.23 -4.27
C ARG A 31 2.11 -0.13 -3.57
N GLY A 32 2.78 1.02 -3.68
CA GLY A 32 4.15 1.20 -3.23
C GLY A 32 5.18 0.62 -4.22
N ALA A 33 6.37 0.27 -3.74
CA ALA A 33 7.42 -0.38 -4.55
C ALA A 33 7.10 -1.86 -4.80
N SER A 34 5.90 -2.16 -5.34
CA SER A 34 5.33 -3.51 -5.49
C SER A 34 6.09 -4.43 -6.46
N GLY A 35 7.02 -3.88 -7.25
CA GLY A 35 7.95 -4.67 -8.06
C GLY A 35 9.08 -5.34 -7.26
N TYR A 36 9.33 -4.86 -6.03
CA TYR A 36 10.46 -5.27 -5.18
C TYR A 36 10.02 -5.91 -3.86
N LEU A 37 8.91 -5.46 -3.28
CA LEU A 37 8.38 -5.91 -1.99
C LEU A 37 6.89 -6.25 -2.13
N PRO A 38 6.33 -7.09 -1.24
CA PRO A 38 4.91 -7.40 -1.30
C PRO A 38 4.06 -6.14 -1.28
N GLU A 39 3.09 -6.10 -2.20
CA GLU A 39 2.21 -4.95 -2.41
C GLU A 39 1.57 -4.46 -1.11
N HIS A 40 1.33 -3.16 -1.01
CA HIS A 40 0.64 -2.53 0.13
C HIS A 40 1.25 -2.81 1.51
N THR A 41 2.52 -3.21 1.60
CA THR A 41 3.19 -3.28 2.90
C THR A 41 3.84 -1.93 3.26
N ILE A 42 3.93 -1.61 4.53
CA ILE A 42 4.64 -0.41 5.03
C ILE A 42 6.08 -0.34 4.46
N ALA A 43 6.75 -1.48 4.34
CA ALA A 43 8.08 -1.56 3.74
C ALA A 43 8.08 -1.15 2.26
N ALA A 44 7.07 -1.58 1.48
CA ALA A 44 6.92 -1.20 0.08
C ALA A 44 6.61 0.30 -0.07
N LYS A 45 5.85 0.88 0.85
CA LYS A 45 5.53 2.31 0.86
C LYS A 45 6.76 3.16 1.19
N ALA A 46 7.49 2.78 2.25
CA ALA A 46 8.74 3.46 2.62
C ALA A 46 9.80 3.36 1.52
N MET A 47 9.90 2.21 0.83
CA MET A 47 10.81 2.05 -0.30
C MET A 47 10.41 2.94 -1.48
N ALA A 48 9.11 3.00 -1.84
CA ALA A 48 8.62 3.88 -2.90
C ALA A 48 8.89 5.36 -2.60
N TYR A 49 8.70 5.75 -1.34
CA TYR A 49 9.05 7.08 -0.85
C TYR A 49 10.54 7.38 -1.09
N ALA A 50 11.43 6.48 -0.66
CA ALA A 50 12.88 6.64 -0.82
C ALA A 50 13.34 6.61 -2.29
N MET A 51 12.56 6.03 -3.19
CA MET A 51 12.80 6.03 -4.64
C MET A 51 12.33 7.32 -5.33
N GLY A 52 11.73 8.26 -4.61
CA GLY A 52 11.33 9.57 -5.13
C GLY A 52 10.01 9.53 -5.93
N ALA A 53 9.04 8.73 -5.51
CA ALA A 53 7.69 8.82 -6.05
C ALA A 53 7.02 10.11 -5.60
N ASP A 54 6.25 10.78 -6.48
CA ASP A 54 5.49 12.00 -6.15
C ASP A 54 4.24 11.67 -5.33
N TYR A 55 3.61 10.54 -5.61
CA TYR A 55 2.44 10.03 -4.88
C TYR A 55 2.61 8.54 -4.59
N ILE A 56 2.13 8.13 -3.43
CA ILE A 56 2.05 6.72 -3.05
C ILE A 56 0.58 6.31 -3.08
N GLU A 57 0.27 5.22 -3.79
CA GLU A 57 -1.09 4.75 -3.97
C GLU A 57 -1.46 3.73 -2.89
N GLN A 58 -2.72 3.83 -2.43
CA GLN A 58 -3.37 2.96 -1.46
C GLN A 58 -4.68 2.42 -2.03
N ASP A 59 -4.92 1.12 -1.92
CA ASP A 59 -6.24 0.52 -2.10
C ASP A 59 -6.89 0.34 -0.71
N LEU A 60 -8.13 0.76 -0.53
CA LEU A 60 -8.78 0.80 0.78
C LEU A 60 -10.00 -0.13 0.83
N VAL A 61 -10.04 -0.97 1.85
CA VAL A 61 -11.19 -1.82 2.19
C VAL A 61 -11.50 -1.73 3.69
N MET A 62 -12.73 -2.11 4.07
CA MET A 62 -13.14 -2.08 5.48
C MET A 62 -13.07 -3.44 6.15
N THR A 63 -12.72 -3.42 7.43
CA THR A 63 -12.78 -4.56 8.34
C THR A 63 -14.17 -4.71 8.97
N LYS A 64 -14.38 -5.79 9.71
CA LYS A 64 -15.60 -6.06 10.49
C LYS A 64 -15.90 -4.96 11.51
N ASP A 65 -14.87 -4.42 12.14
CA ASP A 65 -14.92 -3.37 13.18
C ASP A 65 -14.69 -1.95 12.63
N ASP A 66 -15.11 -1.72 11.38
CA ASP A 66 -15.17 -0.41 10.72
C ASP A 66 -13.82 0.31 10.60
N ARG A 67 -12.72 -0.44 10.43
CA ARG A 67 -11.40 0.15 10.19
C ARG A 67 -11.03 0.05 8.72
N LEU A 68 -10.38 1.08 8.19
CA LEU A 68 -9.81 1.06 6.85
C LEU A 68 -8.44 0.37 6.89
N VAL A 69 -8.28 -0.65 6.07
CA VAL A 69 -6.99 -1.33 5.84
C VAL A 69 -6.56 -1.17 4.40
N VAL A 70 -5.25 -1.18 4.19
CA VAL A 70 -4.64 -1.02 2.86
C VAL A 70 -4.49 -2.40 2.22
N LEU A 71 -5.36 -2.69 1.25
CA LEU A 71 -5.51 -4.00 0.64
C LEU A 71 -6.21 -3.87 -0.73
N HIS A 72 -5.63 -4.44 -1.79
CA HIS A 72 -6.21 -4.33 -3.14
C HIS A 72 -7.57 -5.02 -3.27
N ASP A 73 -7.65 -6.29 -2.90
CA ASP A 73 -8.89 -7.05 -2.98
C ASP A 73 -9.66 -6.92 -1.66
N HIS A 74 -10.98 -6.96 -1.71
CA HIS A 74 -11.79 -7.02 -0.49
C HIS A 74 -11.77 -8.42 0.17
N TYR A 75 -10.85 -9.30 -0.26
CA TYR A 75 -10.55 -10.61 0.34
C TYR A 75 -9.05 -10.83 0.54
N LEU A 76 -8.68 -11.68 1.50
CA LEU A 76 -7.34 -11.81 2.07
C LEU A 76 -6.54 -12.98 1.47
N ASP A 77 -7.19 -13.90 0.75
CA ASP A 77 -6.65 -15.20 0.36
C ASP A 77 -5.57 -15.15 -0.73
N ARG A 78 -5.44 -14.01 -1.44
CA ARG A 78 -4.44 -13.87 -2.50
C ARG A 78 -3.04 -13.50 -1.99
N ILE A 79 -2.95 -12.88 -0.81
CA ILE A 79 -1.69 -12.28 -0.31
C ILE A 79 -1.36 -12.67 1.12
N SER A 80 -2.18 -13.49 1.80
CA SER A 80 -1.96 -13.79 3.21
C SER A 80 -2.14 -15.27 3.54
N ASN A 81 -1.71 -15.66 4.73
CA ASN A 81 -1.91 -17.00 5.27
C ASN A 81 -3.29 -17.23 5.90
N VAL A 82 -4.31 -16.42 5.55
CA VAL A 82 -5.66 -16.47 6.13
C VAL A 82 -6.30 -17.84 6.04
N MET A 83 -6.09 -18.56 4.94
CA MET A 83 -6.60 -19.92 4.74
C MET A 83 -6.07 -20.92 5.78
N SER A 84 -4.85 -20.72 6.26
CA SER A 84 -4.22 -21.55 7.30
C SER A 84 -4.66 -21.14 8.71
N GLU A 85 -4.78 -19.84 8.96
CA GLU A 85 -5.14 -19.31 10.29
C GLU A 85 -6.63 -19.44 10.59
N PHE A 86 -7.49 -19.31 9.56
CA PHE A 86 -8.94 -19.32 9.67
C PHE A 86 -9.59 -20.22 8.61
N PRO A 87 -9.30 -21.54 8.58
CA PRO A 87 -9.68 -22.42 7.46
C PRO A 87 -11.18 -22.51 7.22
N GLU A 88 -12.02 -22.31 8.26
CA GLU A 88 -13.47 -22.44 8.17
C GLU A 88 -14.22 -21.09 7.99
N ARG A 89 -13.50 -19.95 8.00
CA ARG A 89 -14.11 -18.61 7.94
C ARG A 89 -14.11 -18.03 6.53
N TYR A 90 -14.59 -18.79 5.57
CA TYR A 90 -14.73 -18.38 4.18
C TYR A 90 -16.18 -18.21 3.78
N ARG A 91 -16.39 -17.49 2.68
CA ARG A 91 -17.65 -17.49 1.93
C ARG A 91 -17.40 -18.21 0.59
N GLU A 92 -18.41 -18.93 0.10
CA GLU A 92 -18.36 -19.48 -1.25
C GLU A 92 -18.85 -18.45 -2.27
N VAL A 93 -18.01 -18.16 -3.27
CA VAL A 93 -18.32 -17.24 -4.37
C VAL A 93 -17.96 -17.92 -5.68
N ASN A 94 -18.95 -18.21 -6.50
CA ASN A 94 -18.77 -18.88 -7.79
C ASN A 94 -17.95 -20.20 -7.68
N GLY A 95 -18.26 -21.00 -6.64
CA GLY A 95 -17.60 -22.27 -6.37
C GLY A 95 -16.17 -22.16 -5.80
N LYS A 96 -15.75 -20.95 -5.38
CA LYS A 96 -14.44 -20.72 -4.77
C LYS A 96 -14.59 -20.23 -3.35
N LYS A 97 -13.72 -20.71 -2.46
CA LYS A 97 -13.59 -20.21 -1.08
C LYS A 97 -12.89 -18.86 -1.09
N ARG A 98 -13.47 -17.86 -0.41
CA ARG A 98 -12.93 -16.50 -0.27
C ARG A 98 -13.01 -16.03 1.18
N TRP A 99 -11.98 -15.40 1.66
CA TRP A 99 -11.88 -14.82 3.00
C TRP A 99 -11.98 -13.30 2.91
N PHE A 100 -13.18 -12.77 3.13
CA PHE A 100 -13.45 -11.33 2.98
C PHE A 100 -12.91 -10.55 4.17
N ALA A 101 -12.21 -9.45 3.92
CA ALA A 101 -11.68 -8.57 4.97
C ALA A 101 -12.75 -8.10 5.96
N ILE A 102 -13.97 -7.87 5.45
CA ILE A 102 -15.13 -7.41 6.24
C ILE A 102 -15.64 -8.43 7.27
N ASP A 103 -15.23 -9.69 7.17
CA ASP A 103 -15.58 -10.74 8.14
C ASP A 103 -14.60 -10.82 9.33
N PHE A 104 -13.50 -10.07 9.28
CA PHE A 104 -12.41 -10.08 10.25
C PHE A 104 -12.24 -8.73 10.92
N THR A 105 -11.92 -8.73 12.20
CA THR A 105 -11.51 -7.52 12.92
C THR A 105 -10.11 -7.08 12.49
N LEU A 106 -9.77 -5.82 12.73
CA LEU A 106 -8.42 -5.31 12.48
C LEU A 106 -7.35 -6.16 13.17
N ALA A 107 -7.57 -6.53 14.42
CA ALA A 107 -6.61 -7.33 15.19
C ALA A 107 -6.35 -8.70 14.56
N GLU A 108 -7.40 -9.38 14.04
CA GLU A 108 -7.26 -10.65 13.33
C GLU A 108 -6.47 -10.47 12.01
N ILE A 109 -6.77 -9.41 11.24
CA ILE A 109 -6.08 -9.11 9.97
C ILE A 109 -4.61 -8.77 10.22
N GLN A 110 -4.29 -7.96 11.21
CA GLN A 110 -2.90 -7.60 11.56
C GLN A 110 -2.10 -8.79 12.08
N GLY A 111 -2.75 -9.82 12.61
CA GLY A 111 -2.14 -11.10 13.01
C GLY A 111 -1.69 -11.94 11.81
N LEU A 112 -2.24 -11.73 10.63
CA LEU A 112 -1.90 -12.48 9.41
C LEU A 112 -0.50 -12.12 8.91
N ARG A 113 0.12 -13.11 8.25
CA ARG A 113 1.37 -12.93 7.53
C ARG A 113 1.07 -12.64 6.07
N VAL A 114 1.50 -11.47 5.61
CA VAL A 114 1.39 -11.05 4.20
C VAL A 114 2.58 -11.58 3.39
N SER A 115 2.34 -11.88 2.14
CA SER A 115 3.32 -12.35 1.15
C SER A 115 3.11 -11.62 -0.18
N GLU A 116 4.01 -11.84 -1.12
CA GLU A 116 3.75 -11.57 -2.54
C GLU A 116 2.51 -12.35 -3.01
N GLY A 117 1.81 -11.80 -4.02
CA GLY A 117 0.59 -12.40 -4.53
C GLY A 117 0.80 -13.82 -5.08
N PHE A 118 -0.09 -14.72 -4.72
CA PHE A 118 -0.05 -16.12 -5.13
C PHE A 118 -1.42 -16.65 -5.55
N SER A 119 -1.42 -17.77 -6.24
CA SER A 119 -2.59 -18.61 -6.50
C SER A 119 -2.44 -19.96 -5.79
N VAL A 120 -3.57 -20.56 -5.46
CA VAL A 120 -3.65 -21.90 -4.85
C VAL A 120 -4.52 -22.75 -5.77
N ASP A 121 -4.12 -24.00 -6.00
CA ASP A 121 -4.94 -24.94 -6.77
C ASP A 121 -6.13 -25.38 -5.91
N ASP A 122 -7.36 -25.09 -6.35
CA ASP A 122 -8.59 -25.35 -5.60
C ASP A 122 -8.78 -26.84 -5.24
N ALA A 123 -8.14 -27.75 -5.98
CA ALA A 123 -8.14 -29.20 -5.69
C ALA A 123 -7.36 -29.57 -4.40
N GLU A 124 -6.55 -28.68 -3.87
CA GLU A 124 -5.67 -28.94 -2.71
C GLU A 124 -6.16 -28.29 -1.42
N ILE A 125 -7.21 -27.46 -1.45
CA ILE A 125 -7.79 -26.79 -0.25
C ILE A 125 -8.60 -27.78 0.62
N GLY A 126 -8.30 -29.02 0.63
CA GLY A 126 -9.13 -29.99 1.37
C GLY A 126 -8.41 -31.18 1.99
N GLY A 127 -7.10 -31.32 1.85
CA GLY A 127 -6.45 -32.51 2.42
C GLY A 127 -4.98 -32.76 2.08
N GLY A 128 -4.35 -31.91 1.29
CA GLY A 128 -2.92 -31.98 0.98
C GLY A 128 -2.21 -30.66 1.37
N LYS A 129 -0.87 -30.63 1.30
CA LYS A 129 -0.14 -29.36 1.41
C LYS A 129 -0.48 -28.52 0.18
N ALA A 130 -1.27 -27.45 0.38
CA ALA A 130 -1.59 -26.50 -0.66
C ALA A 130 -0.30 -25.98 -1.34
N ALA A 131 -0.18 -26.21 -2.65
CA ALA A 131 0.95 -25.72 -3.42
C ALA A 131 0.68 -24.26 -3.78
N PHE A 132 1.34 -23.34 -3.07
CA PHE A 132 1.30 -21.91 -3.37
C PHE A 132 2.19 -21.60 -4.59
N LYS A 133 1.59 -21.04 -5.63
CA LYS A 133 2.30 -20.62 -6.84
C LYS A 133 2.38 -19.10 -6.88
N ALA A 134 3.60 -18.55 -6.89
CA ALA A 134 3.80 -17.11 -7.03
C ALA A 134 3.22 -16.61 -8.37
N ASN A 135 2.40 -15.55 -8.32
CA ASN A 135 1.87 -14.90 -9.52
C ASN A 135 2.99 -14.18 -10.27
N TYR A 136 4.02 -13.73 -9.56
CA TYR A 136 5.19 -13.04 -10.09
C TYR A 136 6.48 -13.70 -9.58
N PRO A 137 6.99 -14.78 -10.23
CA PRO A 137 8.10 -15.59 -9.71
C PRO A 137 9.43 -14.81 -9.53
N THR A 138 9.58 -13.68 -10.22
CA THR A 138 10.79 -12.84 -10.16
C THR A 138 10.75 -11.75 -9.10
N ARG A 139 9.61 -11.57 -8.42
CA ARG A 139 9.44 -10.62 -7.32
C ARG A 139 9.85 -11.22 -5.98
N PHE A 140 9.48 -10.58 -4.88
CA PHE A 140 9.83 -11.01 -3.53
C PHE A 140 9.37 -12.46 -3.27
N PRO A 141 10.22 -13.33 -2.66
CA PRO A 141 9.87 -14.74 -2.47
C PRO A 141 8.67 -14.93 -1.53
N LEU A 142 7.79 -15.90 -1.86
CA LEU A 142 6.61 -16.20 -1.05
C LEU A 142 6.96 -16.52 0.40
N PHE A 143 6.20 -15.95 1.34
CA PHE A 143 6.29 -16.20 2.79
C PHE A 143 7.69 -16.01 3.40
N LYS A 144 8.56 -15.23 2.74
CA LYS A 144 9.83 -14.80 3.33
C LYS A 144 9.64 -13.48 4.07
N SER A 145 10.48 -13.24 5.10
CA SER A 145 10.35 -12.10 6.02
C SER A 145 8.97 -12.09 6.72
N ARG A 146 8.65 -11.01 7.43
CA ARG A 146 7.37 -10.82 8.10
C ARG A 146 6.78 -9.49 7.68
N PHE A 147 5.70 -9.55 6.93
CA PHE A 147 4.90 -8.41 6.54
C PHE A 147 3.49 -8.59 7.10
N SER A 148 2.81 -7.49 7.38
CA SER A 148 1.43 -7.44 7.87
C SER A 148 0.62 -6.41 7.11
N VAL A 149 -0.70 -6.54 7.16
CA VAL A 149 -1.62 -5.50 6.71
C VAL A 149 -1.60 -4.36 7.73
N HIS A 150 -1.65 -3.13 7.26
CA HIS A 150 -1.71 -1.93 8.08
C HIS A 150 -2.98 -1.12 7.77
N THR A 151 -3.31 -0.18 8.64
CA THR A 151 -4.44 0.73 8.46
C THR A 151 -4.07 1.89 7.55
N PHE A 152 -5.10 2.54 7.00
CA PHE A 152 -4.89 3.77 6.23
C PHE A 152 -4.30 4.89 7.10
N GLU A 153 -4.71 4.97 8.37
CA GLU A 153 -4.15 5.92 9.33
C GLU A 153 -2.65 5.71 9.54
N GLU A 154 -2.19 4.46 9.74
CA GLU A 154 -0.76 4.13 9.88
C GLU A 154 0.06 4.54 8.65
N GLU A 155 -0.50 4.38 7.44
CA GLU A 155 0.19 4.82 6.23
C GLU A 155 0.25 6.34 6.08
N ILE A 156 -0.84 7.05 6.40
CA ILE A 156 -0.83 8.53 6.43
C ILE A 156 0.23 9.03 7.41
N GLU A 157 0.28 8.47 8.62
CA GLU A 157 1.25 8.82 9.65
C GLU A 157 2.69 8.56 9.19
N LEU A 158 2.94 7.46 8.49
CA LEU A 158 4.24 7.17 7.88
C LEU A 158 4.64 8.26 6.88
N ILE A 159 3.77 8.57 5.91
CA ILE A 159 4.09 9.51 4.83
C ILE A 159 4.25 10.92 5.38
N GLN A 160 3.35 11.38 6.24
CA GLN A 160 3.47 12.68 6.91
C GLN A 160 4.73 12.77 7.79
N GLY A 161 5.07 11.67 8.49
CA GLY A 161 6.29 11.58 9.29
C GLY A 161 7.55 11.65 8.44
N LEU A 162 7.58 10.96 7.30
CA LEU A 162 8.69 11.00 6.35
C LEU A 162 8.81 12.40 5.72
N ASN A 163 7.72 13.00 5.24
CA ASN A 163 7.71 14.36 4.70
C ASN A 163 8.32 15.36 5.69
N LYS A 164 7.91 15.27 6.96
CA LYS A 164 8.47 16.12 8.02
C LYS A 164 9.98 15.91 8.23
N SER A 165 10.45 14.67 8.17
CA SER A 165 11.86 14.34 8.48
C SER A 165 12.81 14.58 7.34
N THR A 166 12.34 14.48 6.09
CA THR A 166 13.16 14.66 4.88
C THR A 166 13.04 16.06 4.28
N GLY A 167 11.94 16.77 4.55
CA GLY A 167 11.60 18.04 3.90
C GLY A 167 10.95 17.88 2.53
N GLU A 168 10.55 16.67 2.17
CA GLU A 168 9.81 16.36 0.95
C GLU A 168 8.30 16.53 1.15
N ASP A 169 7.55 16.62 0.04
CA ASP A 169 6.09 16.75 0.00
C ASP A 169 5.48 15.64 -0.89
N ILE A 170 5.60 14.38 -0.45
CA ILE A 170 5.02 13.23 -1.16
C ILE A 170 3.53 13.12 -0.83
N GLY A 171 2.70 12.94 -1.86
CA GLY A 171 1.25 12.88 -1.74
C GLY A 171 0.68 11.47 -1.57
N LEU A 172 -0.64 11.42 -1.33
CA LEU A 172 -1.44 10.20 -1.23
C LEU A 172 -2.29 10.02 -2.48
N TYR A 173 -2.51 8.77 -2.88
CA TYR A 173 -3.40 8.43 -4.00
C TYR A 173 -4.36 7.29 -3.62
N PRO A 174 -5.26 7.50 -2.62
CA PRO A 174 -6.14 6.44 -2.12
C PRO A 174 -7.24 6.08 -3.10
N GLU A 175 -7.43 4.77 -3.33
CA GLU A 175 -8.55 4.19 -4.07
C GLU A 175 -9.59 3.59 -3.12
N ILE A 176 -10.85 3.97 -3.30
CA ILE A 176 -11.99 3.34 -2.63
C ILE A 176 -12.33 2.06 -3.39
N LYS A 177 -12.05 0.90 -2.79
CA LYS A 177 -12.31 -0.41 -3.41
C LYS A 177 -13.75 -0.88 -3.19
N ALA A 178 -14.36 -1.37 -4.26
CA ALA A 178 -15.67 -2.03 -4.24
C ALA A 178 -16.70 -1.35 -3.31
N PRO A 179 -17.01 -0.04 -3.45
CA PRO A 179 -17.95 0.66 -2.57
C PRO A 179 -19.34 0.03 -2.58
N TRP A 180 -19.78 -0.50 -3.72
CA TRP A 180 -21.02 -1.26 -3.86
C TRP A 180 -21.08 -2.48 -2.94
N PHE A 181 -19.96 -3.21 -2.78
CA PHE A 181 -19.86 -4.36 -1.89
C PHE A 181 -19.99 -3.93 -0.44
N HIS A 182 -19.22 -2.91 -0.02
CA HIS A 182 -19.28 -2.40 1.35
C HIS A 182 -20.69 -1.90 1.71
N ARG A 183 -21.39 -1.21 0.79
CA ARG A 183 -22.79 -0.81 1.01
C ARG A 183 -23.74 -2.01 1.14
N HIS A 184 -23.55 -3.06 0.34
CA HIS A 184 -24.32 -4.29 0.48
C HIS A 184 -24.13 -4.93 1.87
N GLU A 185 -22.94 -4.83 2.42
CA GLU A 185 -22.59 -5.27 3.78
C GLU A 185 -22.96 -4.24 4.88
N GLY A 186 -23.70 -3.19 4.54
CA GLY A 186 -24.17 -2.17 5.48
C GLY A 186 -23.12 -1.15 5.92
N LYS A 187 -22.01 -1.00 5.17
CA LYS A 187 -20.91 -0.08 5.47
C LYS A 187 -20.75 0.99 4.39
N ASP A 188 -20.43 2.21 4.81
CA ASP A 188 -20.13 3.33 3.91
C ASP A 188 -18.63 3.63 3.91
N ILE A 189 -17.90 2.92 3.05
CA ILE A 189 -16.44 3.06 2.96
C ILE A 189 -16.03 4.47 2.55
N SER A 190 -16.76 5.11 1.63
CA SER A 190 -16.40 6.46 1.14
C SER A 190 -16.50 7.49 2.24
N LYS A 191 -17.56 7.43 3.05
CA LYS A 191 -17.73 8.30 4.21
C LYS A 191 -16.59 8.10 5.22
N GLU A 192 -16.17 6.87 5.45
CA GLU A 192 -15.08 6.58 6.37
C GLU A 192 -13.72 7.06 5.82
N VAL A 193 -13.44 6.89 4.53
CA VAL A 193 -12.22 7.44 3.87
C VAL A 193 -12.16 8.95 4.02
N LEU A 194 -13.26 9.66 3.72
CA LEU A 194 -13.33 11.11 3.87
C LEU A 194 -13.16 11.54 5.32
N ARG A 195 -13.70 10.78 6.28
CA ARG A 195 -13.53 11.04 7.72
C ARG A 195 -12.06 10.93 8.13
N VAL A 196 -11.36 9.88 7.68
CA VAL A 196 -9.94 9.69 7.98
C VAL A 196 -9.10 10.79 7.33
N LEU A 197 -9.29 11.08 6.05
CA LEU A 197 -8.56 12.16 5.36
C LEU A 197 -8.73 13.49 6.10
N LYS A 198 -9.96 13.85 6.48
CA LYS A 198 -10.24 15.06 7.26
C LYS A 198 -9.53 15.06 8.61
N LYS A 199 -9.50 13.94 9.32
CA LYS A 199 -8.80 13.79 10.61
C LYS A 199 -7.31 14.14 10.49
N TYR A 200 -6.68 13.80 9.37
CA TYR A 200 -5.25 14.04 9.12
C TYR A 200 -4.96 15.34 8.33
N GLY A 201 -5.97 16.22 8.21
CA GLY A 201 -5.77 17.56 7.65
C GLY A 201 -5.99 17.69 6.15
N TYR A 202 -6.36 16.62 5.45
CA TYR A 202 -6.70 16.68 4.02
C TYR A 202 -8.15 17.14 3.85
N THR A 203 -8.36 18.42 3.57
CA THR A 203 -9.70 19.07 3.58
C THR A 203 -9.97 19.94 2.37
N THR A 204 -8.95 20.22 1.57
CA THR A 204 -9.05 21.13 0.43
C THR A 204 -8.49 20.47 -0.84
N LYS A 205 -8.88 21.02 -2.00
CA LYS A 205 -8.35 20.58 -3.30
C LYS A 205 -6.86 20.89 -3.54
N ASN A 206 -6.25 21.67 -2.64
CA ASN A 206 -4.83 22.01 -2.72
C ASN A 206 -3.95 21.06 -1.90
N ASP A 207 -4.57 20.17 -1.11
CA ASP A 207 -3.85 19.15 -0.36
C ASP A 207 -3.31 18.09 -1.33
N LEU A 208 -2.14 17.53 -1.01
CA LEU A 208 -1.48 16.52 -1.85
C LEU A 208 -2.17 15.15 -1.71
N VAL A 209 -3.42 15.08 -2.14
CA VAL A 209 -4.22 13.85 -2.16
C VAL A 209 -5.13 13.82 -3.39
N TYR A 210 -5.08 12.69 -4.11
CA TYR A 210 -6.02 12.40 -5.19
C TYR A 210 -6.82 11.15 -4.82
N LEU A 211 -8.14 11.34 -4.66
CA LEU A 211 -9.05 10.24 -4.38
C LEU A 211 -9.47 9.55 -5.67
N GLN A 212 -9.32 8.22 -5.72
CA GLN A 212 -9.65 7.38 -6.86
C GLN A 212 -10.83 6.46 -6.54
N CYS A 213 -11.70 6.24 -7.51
CA CYS A 213 -12.74 5.22 -7.46
C CYS A 213 -13.13 4.76 -8.86
N PHE A 214 -13.24 3.44 -9.07
CA PHE A 214 -13.67 2.85 -10.35
C PHE A 214 -15.19 2.62 -10.44
N ASP A 215 -15.97 2.99 -9.42
CA ASP A 215 -17.43 2.96 -9.44
C ASP A 215 -17.95 4.35 -9.82
N PRO A 216 -18.51 4.55 -11.04
CA PRO A 216 -19.02 5.85 -11.47
C PRO A 216 -20.11 6.41 -10.57
N ASN A 217 -21.00 5.55 -10.04
CA ASN A 217 -22.08 5.99 -9.15
C ASN A 217 -21.55 6.51 -7.81
N GLU A 218 -20.39 6.00 -7.37
CA GLU A 218 -19.74 6.46 -6.15
C GLU A 218 -19.02 7.78 -6.33
N THR A 219 -18.44 8.01 -7.51
CA THR A 219 -17.74 9.27 -7.81
C THR A 219 -18.69 10.47 -7.96
N GLU A 220 -19.96 10.23 -8.26
CA GLU A 220 -21.00 11.27 -8.34
C GLU A 220 -21.67 11.57 -6.98
N ARG A 221 -21.45 10.75 -5.97
CA ARG A 221 -22.05 10.84 -4.64
C ARG A 221 -21.30 11.78 -3.71
#